data_486bbc35d551d4aa4fa84f9010c7a066
#
_entry.id   486bbc35d551d4aa4fa84f9010c7a066
#
_cell.length_a   1.000
_cell.length_b   1.000
_cell.length_c   1.000
_cell.angle_alpha   90.00
_cell.angle_beta   90.00
_cell.angle_gamma   90.00
#
_symmetry.space_group_name_H-M   'P 1'
#
loop_
_entity.id
_entity.type
_entity.pdbx_description
1 polymer ?
#
loop_
_entity_poly.entity_id
_entity_poly.type
_entity_poly.pdbx_seq_one_letter_code
_entity_poly.pdbx_strand_id
1 'polypeptide(L)'
;MNRIFNMDNKFFTFMGRIADLIILNLLCIVCCIPIVTIGPAITAMFYVTMKMVRNEEAYIVKGFFHSFKENLKQGIIINIIILAAFTMLSLDISLVRGMEGTVYKVLLYIFLVLLFMSMLIYLYIYPVLAKFYNTIKHTFINAFLMSIRHLPYSILMIAISLLPFAILFIPSFRVQSFLIMLFILMGAAVIAYINSFFFVKIFDKYMPEEEKEESADGEWHMEEETKELPDTEDSSL
;
A
#
# COMPACT_ATOMS: atom_id res chain seq x y z
N MET A 1 21.65 30.25 -21.92
CA MET A 1 21.53 29.83 -20.54
C MET A 1 20.10 29.49 -20.10
N ASN A 2 19.06 29.59 -20.98
CA ASN A 2 17.64 29.36 -20.64
C ASN A 2 17.13 27.92 -20.76
N ARG A 3 17.99 26.94 -21.13
CA ARG A 3 17.57 25.52 -21.27
C ARG A 3 17.62 24.71 -19.97
N ILE A 4 18.24 25.22 -18.92
CA ILE A 4 18.43 24.50 -17.64
C ILE A 4 17.29 24.77 -16.65
N PHE A 5 16.54 25.89 -16.83
CA PHE A 5 15.43 26.32 -15.95
C PHE A 5 14.04 26.06 -16.54
N ASN A 6 13.93 25.29 -17.62
CA ASN A 6 12.61 24.91 -18.12
C ASN A 6 12.05 23.82 -17.21
N MET A 7 10.92 24.11 -16.52
CA MET A 7 10.25 23.19 -15.57
C MET A 7 9.77 21.89 -16.23
N ASP A 8 9.72 21.86 -17.57
CA ASP A 8 9.44 20.67 -18.40
C ASP A 8 10.64 19.73 -18.56
N ASN A 9 11.77 20.00 -17.90
CA ASN A 9 12.93 19.14 -18.00
C ASN A 9 12.68 17.86 -17.18
N LYS A 10 12.85 16.68 -17.78
CA LYS A 10 12.74 15.35 -17.16
C LYS A 10 13.43 15.27 -15.79
N PHE A 11 14.47 16.07 -15.58
CA PHE A 11 15.19 16.16 -14.32
C PHE A 11 14.32 16.76 -13.21
N PHE A 12 13.61 17.87 -13.46
CA PHE A 12 12.74 18.50 -12.47
C PHE A 12 11.53 17.64 -12.12
N THR A 13 10.96 16.95 -13.14
CA THR A 13 9.88 15.97 -12.91
C THR A 13 10.36 14.80 -12.04
N PHE A 14 11.57 14.30 -12.28
CA PHE A 14 12.15 13.23 -11.47
C PHE A 14 12.43 13.69 -10.02
N MET A 15 13.00 14.88 -9.83
CA MET A 15 13.23 15.45 -8.51
C MET A 15 11.92 15.71 -7.75
N GLY A 16 10.89 16.19 -8.46
CA GLY A 16 9.54 16.35 -7.90
C GLY A 16 8.98 15.01 -7.37
N ARG A 17 9.07 13.94 -8.15
CA ARG A 17 8.63 12.61 -7.72
C ARG A 17 9.39 12.09 -6.49
N ILE A 18 10.69 12.35 -6.39
CA ILE A 18 11.47 12.01 -5.19
C ILE A 18 10.94 12.77 -3.97
N ALA A 19 10.70 14.07 -4.10
CA ALA A 19 10.15 14.87 -3.02
C ALA A 19 8.75 14.36 -2.60
N ASP A 20 7.90 14.02 -3.55
CA ASP A 20 6.58 13.43 -3.31
C ASP A 20 6.67 12.10 -2.53
N LEU A 21 7.59 11.22 -2.92
CA LEU A 21 7.80 9.95 -2.22
C LEU A 21 8.34 10.14 -0.79
N ILE A 22 9.19 11.15 -0.56
CA ILE A 22 9.66 11.50 0.78
C ILE A 22 8.50 11.98 1.64
N ILE A 23 7.69 12.92 1.14
CA ILE A 23 6.51 13.43 1.86
C ILE A 23 5.55 12.29 2.17
N LEU A 24 5.25 11.43 1.19
CA LEU A 24 4.34 10.30 1.34
C LEU A 24 4.85 9.30 2.40
N ASN A 25 6.15 9.02 2.40
CA ASN A 25 6.77 8.11 3.37
C ASN A 25 6.67 8.67 4.79
N LEU A 26 6.98 9.95 4.98
CA LEU A 26 6.89 10.60 6.29
C LEU A 26 5.44 10.63 6.81
N LEU A 27 4.46 10.95 5.95
CA LEU A 27 3.04 10.89 6.30
C LEU A 27 2.64 9.48 6.75
N CYS A 28 3.06 8.46 5.99
CA CYS A 28 2.77 7.07 6.33
C CYS A 28 3.38 6.69 7.69
N ILE A 29 4.65 7.01 7.95
CA ILE A 29 5.31 6.73 9.23
C ILE A 29 4.58 7.37 10.40
N VAL A 30 4.23 8.66 10.28
CA VAL A 30 3.48 9.38 11.33
C VAL A 30 2.14 8.72 11.59
N CYS A 31 1.40 8.33 10.55
CA CYS A 31 0.11 7.65 10.68
C CYS A 31 0.24 6.18 11.13
N CYS A 32 1.42 5.58 11.05
CA CYS A 32 1.70 4.22 11.55
C CYS A 32 2.09 4.20 13.03
N ILE A 33 2.27 5.34 13.71
CA ILE A 33 2.63 5.39 15.15
C ILE A 33 1.62 4.59 15.98
N PRO A 34 0.30 4.74 15.84
CA PRO A 34 -0.63 3.78 16.41
C PRO A 34 -0.64 2.49 15.58
N ILE A 35 -0.32 1.36 16.19
CA ILE A 35 -0.25 0.05 15.49
C ILE A 35 -1.54 -0.29 14.74
N VAL A 36 -2.70 0.13 15.29
CA VAL A 36 -4.01 -0.13 14.68
C VAL A 36 -4.23 0.60 13.36
N THR A 37 -3.56 1.74 13.14
CA THR A 37 -3.70 2.57 11.94
C THR A 37 -2.69 2.24 10.83
N ILE A 38 -1.83 1.23 11.03
CA ILE A 38 -0.90 0.76 10.00
C ILE A 38 -1.64 0.36 8.71
N GLY A 39 -2.76 -0.38 8.84
CA GLY A 39 -3.57 -0.81 7.70
C GLY A 39 -4.06 0.36 6.83
N PRO A 40 -4.83 1.31 7.40
CA PRO A 40 -5.26 2.51 6.66
C PRO A 40 -4.11 3.34 6.11
N ALA A 41 -2.99 3.45 6.82
CA ALA A 41 -1.82 4.21 6.35
C ALA A 41 -1.17 3.57 5.12
N ILE A 42 -0.99 2.24 5.11
CA ILE A 42 -0.49 1.50 3.95
C ILE A 42 -1.48 1.59 2.78
N THR A 43 -2.79 1.48 3.04
CA THR A 43 -3.85 1.64 2.03
C THR A 43 -3.76 3.01 1.36
N ALA A 44 -3.66 4.09 2.15
CA ALA A 44 -3.51 5.44 1.65
C ALA A 44 -2.21 5.64 0.86
N MET A 45 -1.12 5.03 1.29
CA MET A 45 0.15 5.05 0.55
C MET A 45 0.00 4.39 -0.83
N PHE A 46 -0.64 3.21 -0.92
CA PHE A 46 -0.88 2.56 -2.21
C PHE A 46 -1.86 3.34 -3.09
N TYR A 47 -2.88 3.97 -2.53
CA TYR A 47 -3.78 4.85 -3.27
C TYR A 47 -3.01 5.96 -4.01
N VAL A 48 -2.15 6.69 -3.27
CA VAL A 48 -1.35 7.77 -3.86
C VAL A 48 -0.32 7.23 -4.87
N THR A 49 0.40 6.15 -4.53
CA THR A 49 1.43 5.60 -5.43
C THR A 49 0.83 5.03 -6.73
N MET A 50 -0.36 4.43 -6.68
CA MET A 50 -1.06 3.97 -7.89
C MET A 50 -1.48 5.15 -8.78
N LYS A 51 -1.96 6.27 -8.20
CA LYS A 51 -2.22 7.51 -8.95
C LYS A 51 -0.95 8.08 -9.58
N MET A 52 0.15 8.13 -8.83
CA MET A 52 1.44 8.57 -9.36
C MET A 52 1.92 7.72 -10.55
N VAL A 53 1.71 6.40 -10.52
CA VAL A 53 2.06 5.48 -11.62
C VAL A 53 1.23 5.78 -12.87
N ARG A 54 -0.04 6.16 -12.71
CA ARG A 54 -0.93 6.52 -13.81
C ARG A 54 -0.70 7.93 -14.35
N ASN A 55 0.22 8.71 -13.74
CA ASN A 55 0.44 10.13 -14.01
C ASN A 55 -0.80 11.00 -13.78
N GLU A 56 -1.72 10.55 -12.93
CA GLU A 56 -2.85 11.34 -12.48
C GLU A 56 -2.36 12.45 -11.53
N GLU A 57 -3.02 13.61 -11.51
CA GLU A 57 -2.69 14.69 -10.57
C GLU A 57 -2.90 14.20 -9.13
N ALA A 58 -1.82 13.85 -8.46
CA ALA A 58 -1.85 13.43 -7.09
C ALA A 58 -1.41 14.58 -6.17
N TYR A 59 -2.36 15.27 -5.57
CA TYR A 59 -2.07 16.10 -4.40
C TYR A 59 -1.72 15.16 -3.23
N ILE A 60 -0.43 14.89 -3.05
CA ILE A 60 0.07 13.83 -2.16
C ILE A 60 -0.57 13.86 -0.77
N VAL A 61 -0.53 15.03 -0.11
CA VAL A 61 -1.07 15.17 1.25
C VAL A 61 -2.60 15.02 1.26
N LYS A 62 -3.30 15.70 0.34
CA LYS A 62 -4.78 15.66 0.26
C LYS A 62 -5.25 14.25 -0.10
N GLY A 63 -4.64 13.62 -1.10
CA GLY A 63 -4.96 12.26 -1.54
C GLY A 63 -4.69 11.22 -0.46
N PHE A 64 -3.57 11.34 0.26
CA PHE A 64 -3.24 10.45 1.37
C PHE A 64 -4.30 10.52 2.49
N PHE A 65 -4.61 11.72 2.99
CA PHE A 65 -5.59 11.88 4.08
C PHE A 65 -7.01 11.56 3.65
N HIS A 66 -7.37 11.78 2.38
CA HIS A 66 -8.66 11.36 1.82
C HIS A 66 -8.81 9.84 1.93
N SER A 67 -7.91 9.09 1.30
CA SER A 67 -7.95 7.62 1.33
C SER A 67 -7.76 7.05 2.76
N PHE A 68 -6.92 7.69 3.58
CA PHE A 68 -6.74 7.29 4.99
C PHE A 68 -8.04 7.35 5.79
N LYS A 69 -8.79 8.47 5.70
CA LYS A 69 -10.06 8.66 6.41
C LYS A 69 -11.15 7.72 5.89
N GLU A 70 -11.25 7.59 4.57
CA GLU A 70 -12.23 6.73 3.92
C GLU A 70 -12.07 5.27 4.33
N ASN A 71 -10.84 4.78 4.33
CA ASN A 71 -10.53 3.38 4.64
C ASN A 71 -10.23 3.12 6.12
N LEU A 72 -10.40 4.13 7.01
CA LEU A 72 -9.98 4.03 8.40
C LEU A 72 -10.61 2.82 9.12
N LYS A 73 -11.94 2.68 9.05
CA LYS A 73 -12.68 1.62 9.76
C LYS A 73 -12.32 0.23 9.22
N GLN A 74 -12.39 0.06 7.90
CA GLN A 74 -12.11 -1.23 7.27
C GLN A 74 -10.64 -1.60 7.40
N GLY A 75 -9.73 -0.66 7.19
CA GLY A 75 -8.30 -0.87 7.31
C GLY A 75 -7.86 -1.25 8.73
N ILE A 76 -8.46 -0.68 9.78
CA ILE A 76 -8.20 -1.06 11.17
C ILE A 76 -8.64 -2.51 11.42
N ILE A 77 -9.87 -2.88 11.03
CA ILE A 77 -10.38 -4.24 11.23
C ILE A 77 -9.52 -5.26 10.50
N ILE A 78 -9.22 -5.00 9.24
CA ILE A 78 -8.34 -5.85 8.43
C ILE A 78 -6.96 -5.99 9.08
N ASN A 79 -6.37 -4.89 9.54
CA ASN A 79 -5.06 -4.90 10.19
C ASN A 79 -5.05 -5.74 11.47
N ILE A 80 -6.08 -5.63 12.30
CA ILE A 80 -6.22 -6.44 13.53
C ILE A 80 -6.33 -7.93 13.19
N ILE A 81 -7.14 -8.31 12.19
CA ILE A 81 -7.28 -9.70 11.75
C ILE A 81 -5.95 -10.25 11.25
N ILE A 82 -5.23 -9.49 10.42
CA ILE A 82 -3.93 -9.89 9.89
C ILE A 82 -2.90 -10.02 11.01
N LEU A 83 -2.82 -9.04 11.90
CA LEU A 83 -1.89 -9.07 13.03
C LEU A 83 -2.14 -10.29 13.93
N ALA A 84 -3.41 -10.58 14.24
CA ALA A 84 -3.79 -11.76 15.00
C ALA A 84 -3.38 -13.06 14.29
N ALA A 85 -3.65 -13.18 12.98
CA ALA A 85 -3.28 -14.35 12.19
C ALA A 85 -1.75 -14.58 12.14
N PHE A 86 -0.97 -13.52 11.89
CA PHE A 86 0.50 -13.62 11.90
C PHE A 86 1.05 -13.97 13.27
N THR A 87 0.49 -13.38 14.35
CA THR A 87 0.91 -13.67 15.72
C THR A 87 0.62 -15.14 16.09
N MET A 88 -0.58 -15.64 15.79
CA MET A 88 -0.94 -17.06 16.03
C MET A 88 -0.02 -18.00 15.25
N LEU A 89 0.16 -17.78 13.95
CA LEU A 89 1.05 -18.62 13.14
C LEU A 89 2.51 -18.57 13.61
N SER A 90 2.98 -17.42 14.07
CA SER A 90 4.34 -17.28 14.62
C SER A 90 4.54 -18.08 15.90
N LEU A 91 3.54 -18.05 16.78
CA LEU A 91 3.53 -18.84 18.03
C LEU A 91 3.48 -20.34 17.73
N ASP A 92 2.59 -20.78 16.84
CA ASP A 92 2.47 -22.18 16.44
C ASP A 92 3.78 -22.71 15.85
N ILE A 93 4.40 -21.95 14.94
CA ILE A 93 5.70 -22.32 14.36
C ILE A 93 6.78 -22.38 15.45
N SER A 94 6.81 -21.43 16.38
CA SER A 94 7.78 -21.40 17.47
C SER A 94 7.65 -22.61 18.40
N LEU A 95 6.41 -23.00 18.73
CA LEU A 95 6.12 -24.16 19.58
C LEU A 95 6.52 -25.47 18.88
N VAL A 96 6.10 -25.66 17.64
CA VAL A 96 6.32 -26.92 16.90
C VAL A 96 7.79 -27.11 16.52
N ARG A 97 8.52 -26.02 16.28
CA ARG A 97 9.95 -26.07 15.90
C ARG A 97 10.84 -26.71 16.98
N GLY A 98 10.44 -26.61 18.26
CA GLY A 98 11.18 -27.19 19.39
C GLY A 98 10.84 -28.66 19.68
N MET A 99 9.88 -29.28 18.96
CA MET A 99 9.40 -30.62 19.21
C MET A 99 10.02 -31.64 18.25
N GLU A 100 10.35 -32.83 18.77
CA GLU A 100 10.93 -33.93 17.98
C GLU A 100 9.84 -34.92 17.55
N GLY A 101 9.92 -35.40 16.31
CA GLY A 101 9.01 -36.41 15.75
C GLY A 101 8.49 -36.07 14.36
N THR A 102 8.08 -37.07 13.61
CA THR A 102 7.61 -36.90 12.22
C THR A 102 6.35 -36.07 12.12
N VAL A 103 5.43 -36.22 13.10
CA VAL A 103 4.17 -35.46 13.13
C VAL A 103 4.43 -33.96 13.27
N TYR A 104 5.37 -33.57 14.14
CA TYR A 104 5.70 -32.13 14.32
C TYR A 104 6.39 -31.53 13.10
N LYS A 105 7.19 -32.31 12.36
CA LYS A 105 7.75 -31.86 11.09
C LYS A 105 6.68 -31.61 10.04
N VAL A 106 5.68 -32.48 9.95
CA VAL A 106 4.53 -32.29 9.02
C VAL A 106 3.74 -31.04 9.40
N LEU A 107 3.44 -30.86 10.70
CA LEU A 107 2.76 -29.64 11.19
C LEU A 107 3.55 -28.37 10.87
N LEU A 108 4.88 -28.40 11.05
CA LEU A 108 5.74 -27.26 10.71
C LEU A 108 5.61 -26.88 9.24
N TYR A 109 5.63 -27.85 8.32
CA TYR A 109 5.45 -27.57 6.89
C TYR A 109 4.06 -27.00 6.58
N ILE A 110 3.00 -27.50 7.23
CA ILE A 110 1.64 -26.96 7.08
C ILE A 110 1.60 -25.49 7.52
N PHE A 111 2.16 -25.17 8.68
CA PHE A 111 2.19 -23.78 9.18
C PHE A 111 3.04 -22.86 8.30
N LEU A 112 4.15 -23.35 7.73
CA LEU A 112 4.95 -22.58 6.77
C LEU A 112 4.16 -22.29 5.48
N VAL A 113 3.38 -23.22 4.97
CA VAL A 113 2.49 -23.00 3.82
C VAL A 113 1.41 -21.97 4.16
N LEU A 114 0.78 -22.08 5.34
CA LEU A 114 -0.21 -21.11 5.80
C LEU A 114 0.39 -19.70 5.96
N LEU A 115 1.62 -19.62 6.49
CA LEU A 115 2.35 -18.36 6.59
C LEU A 115 2.62 -17.74 5.21
N PHE A 116 3.04 -18.55 4.24
CA PHE A 116 3.25 -18.09 2.88
C PHE A 116 1.96 -17.58 2.23
N MET A 117 0.84 -18.31 2.41
CA MET A 117 -0.48 -17.87 1.92
C MET A 117 -0.94 -16.57 2.59
N SER A 118 -0.71 -16.43 3.90
CA SER A 118 -1.01 -15.19 4.63
C SER A 118 -0.18 -14.01 4.13
N MET A 119 1.08 -14.24 3.76
CA MET A 119 1.96 -13.22 3.18
C MET A 119 1.48 -12.77 1.79
N LEU A 120 0.97 -13.69 0.97
CA LEU A 120 0.35 -13.36 -0.32
C LEU A 120 -0.90 -12.49 -0.13
N ILE A 121 -1.76 -12.83 0.83
CA ILE A 121 -2.95 -12.02 1.15
C ILE A 121 -2.53 -10.64 1.64
N TYR A 122 -1.57 -10.56 2.55
CA TYR A 122 -1.05 -9.30 3.09
C TYR A 122 -0.56 -8.35 2.00
N LEU A 123 0.14 -8.88 0.99
CA LEU A 123 0.66 -8.10 -0.12
C LEU A 123 -0.45 -7.41 -0.94
N TYR A 124 -1.57 -8.09 -1.15
CA TYR A 124 -2.65 -7.61 -2.01
C TYR A 124 -3.76 -6.85 -1.28
N ILE A 125 -3.97 -7.10 0.02
CA ILE A 125 -5.18 -6.67 0.73
C ILE A 125 -5.30 -5.14 0.81
N TYR A 126 -4.20 -4.43 1.09
CA TYR A 126 -4.21 -2.97 1.18
C TYR A 126 -4.31 -2.28 -0.19
N PRO A 127 -3.60 -2.71 -1.25
CA PRO A 127 -3.84 -2.20 -2.61
C PRO A 127 -5.25 -2.47 -3.14
N VAL A 128 -5.83 -3.65 -2.85
CA VAL A 128 -7.22 -3.96 -3.21
C VAL A 128 -8.20 -3.08 -2.46
N LEU A 129 -7.98 -2.84 -1.15
CA LEU A 129 -8.78 -1.91 -0.35
C LEU A 129 -8.67 -0.47 -0.85
N ALA A 130 -7.50 -0.06 -1.34
CA ALA A 130 -7.25 1.28 -1.87
C ALA A 130 -7.96 1.55 -3.20
N LYS A 131 -8.23 0.51 -4.01
CA LYS A 131 -8.77 0.67 -5.37
C LYS A 131 -10.23 0.28 -5.48
N PHE A 132 -10.70 -0.72 -4.73
CA PHE A 132 -12.03 -1.31 -4.89
C PHE A 132 -12.89 -1.10 -3.64
N TYR A 133 -14.09 -0.56 -3.83
CA TYR A 133 -15.10 -0.46 -2.76
C TYR A 133 -15.74 -1.81 -2.49
N ASN A 134 -15.19 -2.55 -1.52
CA ASN A 134 -15.65 -3.89 -1.17
C ASN A 134 -15.96 -4.01 0.33
N THR A 135 -16.78 -4.99 0.68
CA THR A 135 -16.90 -5.42 2.08
C THR A 135 -15.60 -6.12 2.52
N ILE A 136 -15.30 -6.13 3.82
CA ILE A 136 -14.09 -6.76 4.38
C ILE A 136 -13.91 -8.19 3.87
N LYS A 137 -15.00 -9.00 3.87
CA LYS A 137 -14.97 -10.38 3.37
C LYS A 137 -14.55 -10.45 1.89
N HIS A 138 -15.14 -9.61 1.05
CA HIS A 138 -14.81 -9.59 -0.38
C HIS A 138 -13.41 -9.07 -0.63
N THR A 139 -12.89 -8.14 0.19
CA THR A 139 -11.51 -7.67 0.12
C THR A 139 -10.53 -8.83 0.37
N PHE A 140 -10.75 -9.66 1.39
CA PHE A 140 -9.93 -10.86 1.64
C PHE A 140 -10.00 -11.87 0.48
N ILE A 141 -11.20 -12.17 -0.01
CA ILE A 141 -11.40 -13.11 -1.12
C ILE A 141 -10.70 -12.59 -2.39
N ASN A 142 -10.90 -11.34 -2.74
CA ASN A 142 -10.29 -10.73 -3.92
C ASN A 142 -8.76 -10.68 -3.80
N ALA A 143 -8.23 -10.29 -2.64
CA ALA A 143 -6.79 -10.31 -2.39
C ALA A 143 -6.19 -11.71 -2.56
N PHE A 144 -6.85 -12.73 -2.02
CA PHE A 144 -6.43 -14.13 -2.16
C PHE A 144 -6.48 -14.62 -3.61
N LEU A 145 -7.62 -14.43 -4.30
CA LEU A 145 -7.76 -14.87 -5.68
C LEU A 145 -6.78 -14.17 -6.62
N MET A 146 -6.62 -12.85 -6.49
CA MET A 146 -5.69 -12.08 -7.31
C MET A 146 -4.24 -12.50 -7.06
N SER A 147 -3.86 -12.78 -5.80
CA SER A 147 -2.50 -13.20 -5.45
C SER A 147 -2.13 -14.54 -6.08
N ILE A 148 -3.06 -15.51 -6.12
CA ILE A 148 -2.84 -16.82 -6.74
C ILE A 148 -2.89 -16.72 -8.28
N ARG A 149 -3.84 -15.98 -8.82
CA ARG A 149 -3.99 -15.85 -10.28
C ARG A 149 -2.78 -15.20 -10.93
N HIS A 150 -2.10 -14.31 -10.20
CA HIS A 150 -0.91 -13.58 -10.65
C HIS A 150 0.35 -13.96 -9.89
N LEU A 151 0.50 -15.24 -9.53
CA LEU A 151 1.62 -15.77 -8.73
C LEU A 151 3.01 -15.29 -9.17
N PRO A 152 3.40 -15.27 -10.48
CA PRO A 152 4.71 -14.76 -10.89
C PRO A 152 4.96 -13.32 -10.47
N TYR A 153 3.96 -12.45 -10.63
CA TYR A 153 4.05 -11.05 -10.18
C TYR A 153 4.07 -10.95 -8.65
N SER A 154 3.29 -11.80 -7.97
CA SER A 154 3.24 -11.84 -6.51
C SER A 154 4.60 -12.20 -5.91
N ILE A 155 5.28 -13.20 -6.45
CA ILE A 155 6.63 -13.61 -6.01
C ILE A 155 7.63 -12.46 -6.24
N LEU A 156 7.57 -11.79 -7.39
CA LEU A 156 8.45 -10.67 -7.69
C LEU A 156 8.22 -9.50 -6.71
N MET A 157 6.95 -9.14 -6.45
CA MET A 157 6.60 -8.08 -5.49
C MET A 157 7.02 -8.42 -4.06
N ILE A 158 6.90 -9.68 -3.64
CA ILE A 158 7.42 -10.15 -2.34
C ILE A 158 8.95 -9.99 -2.31
N ALA A 159 9.66 -10.41 -3.35
CA ALA A 159 11.11 -10.28 -3.43
C ALA A 159 11.53 -8.79 -3.31
N ILE A 160 10.85 -7.88 -4.01
CA ILE A 160 11.09 -6.44 -3.92
C ILE A 160 10.81 -5.93 -2.50
N SER A 161 9.72 -6.37 -1.87
CA SER A 161 9.34 -5.95 -0.52
C SER A 161 10.29 -6.48 0.56
N LEU A 162 11.00 -7.58 0.29
CA LEU A 162 12.01 -8.15 1.19
C LEU A 162 13.42 -7.55 1.01
N LEU A 163 13.68 -6.78 -0.07
CA LEU A 163 14.98 -6.17 -0.31
C LEU A 163 15.54 -5.36 0.88
N PRO A 164 14.73 -4.58 1.64
CA PRO A 164 15.24 -3.84 2.79
C PRO A 164 15.84 -4.71 3.88
N PHE A 165 15.37 -5.95 4.02
CA PHE A 165 15.94 -6.87 5.01
C PHE A 165 17.39 -7.24 4.70
N ALA A 166 17.82 -7.13 3.42
CA ALA A 166 19.22 -7.33 3.05
C ALA A 166 20.17 -6.31 3.72
N ILE A 167 19.66 -5.13 4.09
CA ILE A 167 20.43 -4.10 4.81
C ILE A 167 20.97 -4.65 6.15
N LEU A 168 20.21 -5.54 6.81
CA LEU A 168 20.59 -6.13 8.09
C LEU A 168 21.83 -7.04 8.01
N PHE A 169 22.13 -7.56 6.82
CA PHE A 169 23.28 -8.45 6.58
C PHE A 169 24.56 -7.71 6.18
N ILE A 170 24.52 -6.38 6.09
CA ILE A 170 25.70 -5.57 5.73
C ILE A 170 26.63 -5.46 6.94
N PRO A 171 27.91 -5.91 6.85
CA PRO A 171 28.81 -5.95 8.00
C PRO A 171 29.32 -4.56 8.43
N SER A 172 29.26 -3.56 7.55
CA SER A 172 29.71 -2.21 7.84
C SER A 172 28.63 -1.39 8.54
N PHE A 173 28.80 -1.11 9.83
CA PHE A 173 27.87 -0.32 10.63
C PHE A 173 27.58 1.07 10.01
N ARG A 174 28.59 1.74 9.44
CA ARG A 174 28.40 3.06 8.81
C ARG A 174 27.48 2.99 7.58
N VAL A 175 27.72 2.00 6.71
CA VAL A 175 26.89 1.78 5.51
C VAL A 175 25.49 1.36 5.89
N GLN A 176 25.37 0.44 6.85
CA GLN A 176 24.08 -0.02 7.36
C GLN A 176 23.25 1.14 7.93
N SER A 177 23.84 1.98 8.81
CA SER A 177 23.16 3.14 9.40
C SER A 177 22.71 4.15 8.34
N PHE A 178 23.55 4.41 7.33
CA PHE A 178 23.19 5.29 6.21
C PHE A 178 22.02 4.75 5.41
N LEU A 179 22.02 3.45 5.08
CA LEU A 179 20.94 2.81 4.33
C LEU A 179 19.62 2.74 5.12
N ILE A 180 19.69 2.51 6.45
CA ILE A 180 18.51 2.57 7.33
C ILE A 180 17.94 3.99 7.34
N MET A 181 18.78 5.02 7.46
CA MET A 181 18.34 6.41 7.40
C MET A 181 17.64 6.72 6.07
N LEU A 182 18.21 6.28 4.95
CA LEU A 182 17.61 6.46 3.62
C LEU A 182 16.28 5.70 3.50
N PHE A 183 16.20 4.50 4.07
CA PHE A 183 14.97 3.72 4.09
C PHE A 183 13.87 4.40 4.92
N ILE A 184 14.19 4.95 6.08
CA ILE A 184 13.25 5.73 6.90
C ILE A 184 12.78 6.98 6.15
N LEU A 185 13.65 7.61 5.34
CA LEU A 185 13.30 8.82 4.60
C LEU A 185 12.32 8.56 3.46
N MET A 186 12.53 7.49 2.67
CA MET A 186 11.74 7.26 1.45
C MET A 186 11.50 5.78 1.11
N GLY A 187 12.04 4.84 1.86
CA GLY A 187 12.15 3.44 1.45
C GLY A 187 10.81 2.74 1.27
N ALA A 188 9.88 2.88 2.23
CA ALA A 188 8.57 2.22 2.13
C ALA A 188 7.74 2.78 0.97
N ALA A 189 7.76 4.09 0.74
CA ALA A 189 7.06 4.72 -0.38
C ALA A 189 7.65 4.32 -1.74
N VAL A 190 8.97 4.17 -1.85
CA VAL A 190 9.63 3.69 -3.07
C VAL A 190 9.22 2.25 -3.38
N ILE A 191 9.21 1.36 -2.37
CA ILE A 191 8.75 -0.02 -2.55
C ILE A 191 7.29 -0.07 -2.96
N ALA A 192 6.42 0.70 -2.30
CA ALA A 192 5.02 0.80 -2.67
C ALA A 192 4.85 1.33 -4.10
N TYR A 193 5.63 2.33 -4.50
CA TYR A 193 5.61 2.89 -5.85
C TYR A 193 6.03 1.85 -6.90
N ILE A 194 7.11 1.10 -6.67
CA ILE A 194 7.55 0.02 -7.57
C ILE A 194 6.48 -1.06 -7.67
N ASN A 195 5.93 -1.51 -6.54
CA ASN A 195 4.87 -2.52 -6.53
C ASN A 195 3.59 -2.01 -7.20
N SER A 196 3.30 -0.71 -7.13
CA SER A 196 2.13 -0.11 -7.77
C SER A 196 2.12 -0.24 -9.30
N PHE A 197 3.30 -0.32 -9.97
CA PHE A 197 3.35 -0.63 -11.40
C PHE A 197 2.74 -2.01 -11.72
N PHE A 198 2.99 -2.99 -10.85
CA PHE A 198 2.42 -4.33 -11.02
C PHE A 198 0.94 -4.34 -10.66
N PHE A 199 0.54 -3.66 -9.58
CA PHE A 199 -0.86 -3.59 -9.17
C PHE A 199 -1.72 -2.87 -10.21
N VAL A 200 -1.30 -1.74 -10.74
CA VAL A 200 -2.02 -1.03 -11.81
C VAL A 200 -2.23 -1.97 -13.01
N LYS A 201 -1.17 -2.65 -13.48
CA LYS A 201 -1.27 -3.60 -14.58
C LYS A 201 -2.20 -4.79 -14.31
N ILE A 202 -2.26 -5.25 -13.04
CA ILE A 202 -3.15 -6.34 -12.64
C ILE A 202 -4.58 -5.82 -12.55
N PHE A 203 -4.82 -4.70 -11.87
CA PHE A 203 -6.15 -4.17 -11.60
C PHE A 203 -6.88 -3.70 -12.87
N ASP A 204 -6.16 -3.15 -13.84
CA ASP A 204 -6.73 -2.76 -15.14
C ASP A 204 -7.40 -3.92 -15.90
N LYS A 205 -7.04 -5.17 -15.57
CA LYS A 205 -7.72 -6.36 -16.13
C LYS A 205 -9.08 -6.66 -15.48
N TYR A 206 -9.33 -6.09 -14.30
CA TYR A 206 -10.53 -6.34 -13.51
C TYR A 206 -11.47 -5.13 -13.45
N MET A 207 -11.06 -3.99 -14.03
CA MET A 207 -11.89 -2.80 -14.13
C MET A 207 -12.76 -2.86 -15.39
N PRO A 208 -14.03 -2.38 -15.31
CA PRO A 208 -14.86 -2.13 -16.49
C PRO A 208 -14.18 -1.17 -17.47
N GLU A 209 -14.52 -1.24 -18.76
CA GLU A 209 -13.93 -0.38 -19.79
C GLU A 209 -14.23 1.10 -19.53
N GLU A 210 -15.42 1.41 -19.05
CA GLU A 210 -15.86 2.77 -18.69
C GLU A 210 -14.95 3.40 -17.60
N GLU A 211 -14.62 2.66 -16.53
CA GLU A 211 -13.70 3.15 -15.50
C GLU A 211 -12.25 3.30 -15.98
N LYS A 212 -11.88 2.60 -17.06
CA LYS A 212 -10.55 2.76 -17.67
C LYS A 212 -10.44 4.06 -18.46
N GLU A 213 -11.51 4.45 -19.15
CA GLU A 213 -11.58 5.70 -19.92
C GLU A 213 -11.56 6.90 -18.96
N GLU A 214 -12.36 6.91 -17.89
CA GLU A 214 -12.35 7.95 -16.85
C GLU A 214 -10.98 8.07 -16.17
N SER A 215 -10.31 6.95 -15.91
CA SER A 215 -8.97 6.97 -15.31
C SER A 215 -7.88 7.40 -16.28
N ALA A 216 -8.09 7.27 -17.59
CA ALA A 216 -7.16 7.73 -18.61
C ALA A 216 -7.27 9.23 -18.88
N ASP A 217 -8.48 9.78 -18.76
CA ASP A 217 -8.76 11.21 -18.99
C ASP A 217 -8.44 12.11 -17.78
N GLY A 218 -7.99 11.54 -16.66
CA GLY A 218 -7.51 12.28 -15.49
C GLY A 218 -8.59 12.99 -14.67
N GLU A 219 -9.85 12.85 -15.04
CA GLU A 219 -10.98 13.42 -14.32
C GLU A 219 -11.54 12.45 -13.27
N TRP A 220 -10.86 12.36 -12.15
CA TRP A 220 -11.51 11.93 -10.93
C TRP A 220 -12.39 13.09 -10.44
N HIS A 221 -13.66 13.07 -10.80
CA HIS A 221 -14.63 13.96 -10.21
C HIS A 221 -14.65 13.69 -8.70
N MET A 222 -13.94 14.55 -7.96
CA MET A 222 -14.26 14.72 -6.56
C MET A 222 -15.62 15.41 -6.59
N GLU A 223 -16.69 14.68 -6.35
CA GLU A 223 -17.97 15.27 -6.02
C GLU A 223 -17.72 16.15 -4.79
N GLU A 224 -17.52 17.44 -5.04
CA GLU A 224 -17.73 18.45 -4.05
C GLU A 224 -19.22 18.36 -3.71
N GLU A 225 -19.57 17.70 -2.61
CA GLU A 225 -20.80 17.98 -1.90
C GLU A 225 -20.76 19.47 -1.50
N THR A 226 -21.06 20.34 -2.44
CA THR A 226 -21.56 21.66 -2.14
C THR A 226 -22.92 21.42 -1.50
N LYS A 227 -22.93 21.27 -0.17
CA LYS A 227 -24.12 21.50 0.61
C LYS A 227 -24.49 22.94 0.34
N GLU A 228 -25.42 23.14 -0.59
CA GLU A 228 -26.22 24.36 -0.68
C GLU A 228 -26.91 24.49 0.68
N LEU A 229 -26.44 25.45 1.45
CA LEU A 229 -27.16 25.94 2.63
C LEU A 229 -28.47 26.49 2.11
N PRO A 230 -29.64 26.08 2.63
CA PRO A 230 -30.89 26.69 2.23
C PRO A 230 -30.85 28.16 2.62
N ASP A 231 -31.00 29.00 1.61
CA ASP A 231 -31.21 30.45 1.78
C ASP A 231 -32.37 30.64 2.75
N THR A 232 -32.08 31.21 3.91
CA THR A 232 -33.10 31.73 4.80
C THR A 232 -33.67 32.96 4.12
N GLU A 233 -34.72 32.76 3.34
CA GLU A 233 -35.57 33.89 2.92
C GLU A 233 -36.11 34.59 4.15
N ASP A 234 -35.62 35.79 4.31
CA ASP A 234 -36.12 36.81 5.17
C ASP A 234 -37.57 37.14 4.79
N SER A 235 -38.55 36.74 5.59
CA SER A 235 -39.92 37.21 5.45
C SER A 235 -40.19 38.28 6.48
N SER A 236 -39.90 39.51 6.09
CA SER A 236 -40.56 40.70 6.64
C SER A 236 -42.03 40.67 6.29
N LEU A 237 -42.92 40.50 7.28
CA LEU A 237 -44.16 41.27 7.46
C LEU A 237 -44.79 40.87 8.80
#